data_fee64e4ecf4aacfb9f68a920f4a9bb5d
#
_entry.id   fee64e4ecf4aacfb9f68a920f4a9bb5d
#
_cell.length_a   1.000
_cell.length_b   1.000
_cell.length_c   1.000
_cell.angle_alpha   90.00
_cell.angle_beta   90.00
_cell.angle_gamma   90.00
#
_symmetry.space_group_name_H-M   'P 1'
#
loop_
_entity.id
_entity.type
_entity.pdbx_description
1 polymer ?
#
loop_
_entity_poly.entity_id
_entity_poly.type
_entity_poly.pdbx_seq_one_letter_code
_entity_poly.pdbx_strand_id
1 'polypeptide(L)'
;MTRLSNAIATLAAAVIAMAAGYSAPAFAQGPVTGVGEIYEPTIWVDPDGCEHWVMDDGAEGYMTPHVRRDGTPVCRDRRACGTMQADQFFATGSANVSPAGRQSLLQFFRSQNATGYIVVGHTDNVGAASFNQRLSEQRASAVAAIGQSAGAQVVDIRGAGERQPLASNATAQGRAENRRVDIVCVN
;
A
#
# COMPACT_ATOMS: atom_id res chain seq x y z
N MET A 1 21.99 67.14 -56.35
CA MET A 1 23.38 66.75 -55.96
C MET A 1 23.24 65.61 -54.94
N THR A 2 23.46 64.41 -55.40
CA THR A 2 24.49 63.49 -54.99
C THR A 2 24.38 63.01 -53.53
N ARG A 3 24.08 61.85 -53.47
CA ARG A 3 24.72 60.55 -53.23
C ARG A 3 24.36 59.95 -51.89
N LEU A 4 23.92 58.71 -52.00
CA LEU A 4 24.57 57.43 -51.69
C LEU A 4 24.46 57.13 -50.22
N SER A 5 23.88 56.09 -49.94
CA SER A 5 24.29 54.70 -49.99
C SER A 5 24.27 54.09 -48.63
N ASN A 6 23.79 53.07 -48.64
CA ASN A 6 24.18 51.76 -48.14
C ASN A 6 23.29 51.20 -47.06
N ALA A 7 22.54 50.29 -47.57
CA ALA A 7 22.00 49.17 -46.88
C ALA A 7 23.08 48.49 -46.02
N ILE A 8 22.79 48.31 -44.77
CA ILE A 8 23.35 47.18 -44.02
C ILE A 8 22.16 46.34 -43.59
N ALA A 9 21.96 45.32 -44.36
CA ALA A 9 21.10 44.22 -43.97
C ALA A 9 21.76 43.46 -42.84
N THR A 10 21.38 43.73 -41.63
CA THR A 10 21.71 42.83 -40.53
C THR A 10 20.71 41.70 -40.50
N LEU A 11 21.17 40.57 -40.97
CA LEU A 11 20.53 39.29 -40.76
C LEU A 11 20.40 39.05 -39.26
N ALA A 12 19.22 39.23 -38.74
CA ALA A 12 18.84 38.67 -37.45
C ALA A 12 18.59 37.15 -37.68
N ALA A 13 19.65 36.38 -37.45
CA ALA A 13 19.48 34.94 -37.34
C ALA A 13 18.64 34.64 -36.11
N ALA A 14 17.37 34.38 -36.32
CA ALA A 14 16.51 33.83 -35.32
C ALA A 14 16.99 32.40 -35.01
N VAL A 15 17.74 32.27 -33.94
CA VAL A 15 18.01 30.94 -33.35
C VAL A 15 16.72 30.45 -32.72
N ILE A 16 15.95 29.72 -33.48
CA ILE A 16 14.86 28.90 -32.93
C ILE A 16 15.58 27.76 -32.18
N ALA A 17 15.76 27.97 -30.89
CA ALA A 17 16.07 26.88 -30.00
C ALA A 17 14.87 25.92 -30.00
N MET A 18 14.90 24.94 -30.83
CA MET A 18 14.06 23.76 -30.65
C MET A 18 14.49 23.13 -29.33
N ALA A 19 13.72 23.36 -28.30
CA ALA A 19 13.73 22.54 -27.11
C ALA A 19 13.23 21.15 -27.53
N ALA A 20 14.12 20.37 -28.12
CA ALA A 20 13.92 18.94 -28.22
C ALA A 20 13.77 18.44 -26.79
N GLY A 21 12.54 18.15 -26.40
CA GLY A 21 12.28 17.44 -25.17
C GLY A 21 13.01 16.10 -25.23
N TYR A 22 14.16 16.06 -24.63
CA TYR A 22 14.82 14.80 -24.32
C TYR A 22 13.99 14.14 -23.21
N SER A 23 12.96 13.40 -23.61
CA SER A 23 12.46 12.33 -22.76
C SER A 23 13.63 11.35 -22.63
N ALA A 24 14.32 11.42 -21.51
CA ALA A 24 15.30 10.39 -21.17
C ALA A 24 14.58 9.02 -21.26
N PRO A 25 15.10 8.08 -22.05
CA PRO A 25 14.55 6.75 -22.04
C PRO A 25 14.64 6.27 -20.59
N ALA A 26 13.53 5.79 -20.05
CA ALA A 26 13.57 4.99 -18.84
C ALA A 26 14.43 3.78 -19.16
N PHE A 27 15.67 3.82 -18.71
CA PHE A 27 16.56 2.68 -18.82
C PHE A 27 15.90 1.55 -18.02
N ALA A 28 15.37 0.56 -18.73
CA ALA A 28 15.33 -0.77 -18.18
C ALA A 28 16.80 -1.08 -17.83
N GLN A 29 17.14 -0.96 -16.56
CA GLN A 29 18.48 -1.26 -16.11
C GLN A 29 18.66 -2.75 -16.31
N GLY A 30 19.35 -3.11 -17.39
CA GLY A 30 19.97 -4.41 -17.49
C GLY A 30 20.96 -4.60 -16.35
N PRO A 31 21.49 -5.79 -16.15
CA PRO A 31 22.40 -6.09 -15.04
C PRO A 31 23.52 -5.03 -15.01
N VAL A 32 23.60 -4.31 -13.88
CA VAL A 32 24.64 -3.30 -13.66
C VAL A 32 25.90 -4.06 -13.29
N THR A 33 26.82 -4.13 -14.23
CA THR A 33 28.15 -4.69 -13.98
C THR A 33 29.00 -3.66 -13.25
N GLY A 34 28.98 -3.69 -11.92
CA GLY A 34 30.06 -3.15 -11.09
C GLY A 34 31.28 -4.05 -11.24
N VAL A 35 32.48 -3.54 -10.92
CA VAL A 35 33.78 -4.21 -11.12
C VAL A 35 33.72 -5.68 -10.64
N GLY A 36 33.32 -6.60 -11.50
CA GLY A 36 33.38 -8.06 -11.31
C GLY A 36 32.15 -8.74 -10.72
N GLU A 37 31.09 -8.03 -10.35
CA GLU A 37 29.88 -8.66 -9.79
C GLU A 37 28.64 -8.40 -10.65
N ILE A 38 27.87 -9.45 -10.87
CA ILE A 38 26.58 -9.38 -11.57
C ILE A 38 25.51 -9.29 -10.50
N TYR A 39 24.84 -8.13 -10.43
CA TYR A 39 23.70 -7.94 -9.53
C TYR A 39 22.45 -8.50 -10.18
N GLU A 40 21.79 -9.44 -9.53
CA GLU A 40 20.45 -9.87 -9.89
C GLU A 40 19.44 -9.11 -9.05
N PRO A 41 18.69 -8.16 -9.64
CA PRO A 41 17.65 -7.44 -8.90
C PRO A 41 16.55 -8.42 -8.50
N THR A 42 16.22 -8.44 -7.22
CA THR A 42 15.08 -9.19 -6.68
C THR A 42 13.96 -8.23 -6.30
N ILE A 43 12.75 -8.77 -6.18
CA ILE A 43 11.59 -8.01 -5.70
C ILE A 43 11.29 -8.45 -4.27
N TRP A 44 11.34 -7.50 -3.36
CA TRP A 44 10.82 -7.67 -2.02
C TRP A 44 9.45 -7.00 -1.90
N VAL A 45 8.53 -7.64 -1.21
CA VAL A 45 7.19 -7.09 -0.96
C VAL A 45 7.12 -6.71 0.51
N ASP A 46 6.90 -5.43 0.76
CA ASP A 46 6.79 -4.91 2.11
C ASP A 46 5.54 -5.43 2.84
N PRO A 47 5.44 -5.19 4.15
CA PRO A 47 4.26 -5.60 4.92
C PRO A 47 2.95 -4.98 4.41
N ASP A 48 2.98 -3.85 3.72
CA ASP A 48 1.80 -3.20 3.14
C ASP A 48 1.45 -3.72 1.75
N GLY A 49 2.26 -4.66 1.24
CA GLY A 49 2.04 -5.34 -0.04
C GLY A 49 2.66 -4.64 -1.23
N CYS A 50 3.40 -3.55 -1.03
CA CYS A 50 4.04 -2.84 -2.10
C CYS A 50 5.40 -3.45 -2.47
N GLU A 51 5.69 -3.48 -3.76
CA GLU A 51 6.91 -4.06 -4.29
C GLU A 51 8.06 -3.07 -4.22
N HIS A 52 9.22 -3.59 -3.86
CA HIS A 52 10.49 -2.87 -3.83
C HIS A 52 11.53 -3.63 -4.63
N TRP A 53 12.30 -2.91 -5.42
CA TRP A 53 13.52 -3.47 -5.99
C TRP A 53 14.57 -3.57 -4.90
N VAL A 54 15.13 -4.75 -4.73
CA VAL A 54 16.25 -5.00 -3.84
C VAL A 54 17.45 -5.39 -4.68
N MET A 55 18.52 -4.65 -4.51
CA MET A 55 19.83 -4.97 -5.04
C MET A 55 20.73 -5.19 -3.84
N ASP A 56 21.10 -6.43 -3.59
CA ASP A 56 21.94 -6.83 -2.47
C ASP A 56 23.23 -7.46 -3.04
N ASP A 57 24.36 -6.91 -2.67
CA ASP A 57 25.67 -7.42 -3.02
C ASP A 57 26.34 -8.19 -1.87
N GLY A 58 25.58 -8.40 -0.79
CA GLY A 58 26.05 -9.08 0.43
C GLY A 58 26.81 -8.19 1.40
N ALA A 59 27.07 -6.94 1.08
CA ALA A 59 27.73 -5.96 1.93
C ALA A 59 26.83 -4.76 2.25
N GLU A 60 26.19 -4.16 1.23
CA GLU A 60 25.25 -3.06 1.37
C GLU A 60 24.11 -3.22 0.36
N GLY A 61 22.87 -3.31 0.84
CA GLY A 61 21.69 -3.43 0.01
C GLY A 61 21.01 -2.10 -0.25
N TYR A 62 20.62 -1.85 -1.50
CA TYR A 62 19.73 -0.74 -1.86
C TYR A 62 18.31 -1.25 -2.04
N MET A 63 17.36 -0.52 -1.44
CA MET A 63 15.95 -0.79 -1.61
C MET A 63 15.25 0.45 -2.18
N THR A 64 14.61 0.29 -3.34
CA THR A 64 13.87 1.38 -3.99
C THR A 64 12.44 0.94 -4.27
N PRO A 65 11.45 1.82 -4.13
CA PRO A 65 10.08 1.49 -4.49
C PRO A 65 9.99 1.06 -5.96
N HIS A 66 9.29 -0.05 -6.22
CA HIS A 66 8.89 -0.41 -7.58
C HIS A 66 7.69 0.45 -7.97
N VAL A 67 7.89 1.36 -8.90
CA VAL A 67 6.85 2.30 -9.34
C VAL A 67 6.51 2.11 -10.82
N ARG A 68 5.26 2.37 -11.17
CA ARG A 68 4.79 2.45 -12.56
C ARG A 68 5.33 3.71 -13.23
N ARG A 69 5.10 3.84 -14.54
CA ARG A 69 5.53 5.02 -15.31
C ARG A 69 4.91 6.34 -14.84
N ASP A 70 3.76 6.29 -14.21
CA ASP A 70 3.07 7.44 -13.64
C ASP A 70 3.53 7.80 -12.23
N GLY A 71 4.55 7.10 -11.71
CA GLY A 71 5.08 7.31 -10.37
C GLY A 71 4.29 6.62 -9.27
N THR A 72 3.20 5.90 -9.59
CA THR A 72 2.45 5.15 -8.59
C THR A 72 3.19 3.88 -8.19
N PRO A 73 3.26 3.52 -6.88
CA PRO A 73 3.89 2.29 -6.45
C PRO A 73 3.16 1.06 -7.00
N VAL A 74 3.92 0.03 -7.34
CA VAL A 74 3.38 -1.28 -7.68
C VAL A 74 3.12 -2.00 -6.38
N CYS A 75 1.86 -2.14 -6.01
CA CYS A 75 1.47 -2.90 -4.84
C CYS A 75 0.68 -4.13 -5.30
N ARG A 76 0.97 -5.28 -4.71
CA ARG A 76 0.14 -6.47 -4.88
C ARG A 76 -1.19 -6.19 -4.23
N ASP A 77 -2.23 -6.40 -4.99
CA ASP A 77 -3.59 -6.13 -4.54
C ASP A 77 -3.92 -7.08 -3.37
N ARG A 78 -3.65 -6.62 -2.17
CA ARG A 78 -4.07 -7.28 -0.94
C ARG A 78 -5.47 -6.80 -0.58
N ARG A 79 -6.39 -6.86 -1.56
CA ARG A 79 -7.79 -6.60 -1.23
C ARG A 79 -8.21 -7.55 -0.15
N ALA A 80 -8.84 -6.97 0.86
CA ALA A 80 -9.50 -7.79 1.84
C ALA A 80 -10.48 -8.71 1.13
N CYS A 81 -10.35 -10.01 1.32
CA CYS A 81 -11.35 -10.98 0.86
C CYS A 81 -12.58 -10.96 1.76
N GLY A 82 -12.47 -10.31 2.92
CA GLY A 82 -13.57 -10.03 3.82
C GLY A 82 -13.31 -8.77 4.63
N THR A 83 -14.31 -7.89 4.72
CA THR A 83 -14.30 -6.74 5.62
C THR A 83 -15.44 -6.87 6.62
N MET A 84 -15.10 -6.86 7.90
CA MET A 84 -16.04 -7.00 9.01
C MET A 84 -16.24 -5.67 9.68
N GLN A 85 -17.45 -5.10 9.60
CA GLN A 85 -17.80 -3.87 10.29
C GLN A 85 -17.81 -4.10 11.80
N ALA A 86 -16.94 -3.39 12.53
CA ALA A 86 -16.74 -3.63 13.95
C ALA A 86 -18.02 -3.51 14.76
N ASP A 87 -18.91 -2.58 14.42
CA ASP A 87 -20.16 -2.34 15.15
C ASP A 87 -21.15 -3.52 15.09
N GLN A 88 -21.00 -4.40 14.09
CA GLN A 88 -21.83 -5.60 13.96
C GLN A 88 -21.28 -6.80 14.74
N PHE A 89 -19.97 -6.81 14.97
CA PHE A 89 -19.28 -7.95 15.57
C PHE A 89 -18.88 -7.73 17.00
N PHE A 90 -18.64 -6.48 17.40
CA PHE A 90 -18.14 -6.12 18.72
C PHE A 90 -19.07 -5.10 19.40
N ALA A 91 -19.11 -5.11 20.71
CA ALA A 91 -19.68 -4.01 21.47
C ALA A 91 -18.77 -2.76 21.36
N THR A 92 -19.34 -1.56 21.53
CA THR A 92 -18.61 -0.29 21.47
C THR A 92 -17.40 -0.30 22.41
N GLY A 93 -16.24 0.07 21.92
CA GLY A 93 -14.99 0.09 22.68
C GLY A 93 -14.47 -1.27 23.14
N SER A 94 -15.03 -2.36 22.64
CA SER A 94 -14.70 -3.74 23.03
C SER A 94 -14.07 -4.54 21.87
N ALA A 95 -13.34 -5.58 22.21
CA ALA A 95 -12.86 -6.62 21.32
C ALA A 95 -13.58 -7.97 21.54
N ASN A 96 -14.62 -8.00 22.36
CA ASN A 96 -15.41 -9.21 22.58
C ASN A 96 -16.37 -9.41 21.41
N VAL A 97 -16.19 -10.51 20.69
CA VAL A 97 -17.03 -10.86 19.54
C VAL A 97 -18.37 -11.39 20.02
N SER A 98 -19.46 -10.85 19.46
CA SER A 98 -20.80 -11.31 19.74
C SER A 98 -21.01 -12.78 19.27
N PRO A 99 -21.96 -13.54 19.87
CA PRO A 99 -22.25 -14.90 19.42
C PRO A 99 -22.62 -15.00 17.94
N ALA A 100 -23.40 -14.04 17.42
CA ALA A 100 -23.78 -13.96 16.02
C ALA A 100 -22.55 -13.64 15.14
N GLY A 101 -21.72 -12.69 15.55
CA GLY A 101 -20.47 -12.36 14.87
C GLY A 101 -19.51 -13.53 14.80
N ARG A 102 -19.42 -14.33 15.89
CA ARG A 102 -18.61 -15.55 15.90
C ARG A 102 -19.10 -16.58 14.87
N GLN A 103 -20.40 -16.79 14.77
CA GLN A 103 -20.95 -17.71 13.77
C GLN A 103 -20.67 -17.27 12.34
N SER A 104 -20.85 -15.97 12.07
CA SER A 104 -20.55 -15.39 10.74
C SER A 104 -19.07 -15.53 10.38
N LEU A 105 -18.16 -15.28 11.31
CA LEU A 105 -16.71 -15.47 11.10
C LEU A 105 -16.35 -16.93 10.86
N LEU A 106 -16.90 -17.87 11.63
CA LEU A 106 -16.69 -19.30 11.43
C LEU A 106 -17.15 -19.73 10.03
N GLN A 107 -18.32 -19.26 9.60
CA GLN A 107 -18.83 -19.54 8.27
C GLN A 107 -17.93 -18.94 7.18
N PHE A 108 -17.51 -17.69 7.34
CA PHE A 108 -16.59 -17.03 6.42
C PHE A 108 -15.32 -17.86 6.24
N PHE A 109 -14.57 -18.14 7.31
CA PHE A 109 -13.30 -18.86 7.21
C PHE A 109 -13.45 -20.28 6.62
N ARG A 110 -14.57 -20.96 6.87
CA ARG A 110 -14.85 -22.28 6.30
C ARG A 110 -15.22 -22.24 4.81
N SER A 111 -15.74 -21.11 4.33
CA SER A 111 -16.15 -20.94 2.93
C SER A 111 -15.01 -20.47 2.03
N GLN A 112 -13.93 -19.94 2.59
CA GLN A 112 -12.79 -19.46 1.84
C GLN A 112 -11.81 -20.60 1.53
N ASN A 113 -11.18 -20.51 0.36
CA ASN A 113 -10.13 -21.45 -0.06
C ASN A 113 -8.81 -20.69 -0.20
N ALA A 114 -8.29 -20.17 0.92
CA ALA A 114 -7.02 -19.45 0.96
C ALA A 114 -5.97 -20.29 1.72
N THR A 115 -4.71 -20.17 1.31
CA THR A 115 -3.58 -20.86 1.96
C THR A 115 -3.21 -20.19 3.28
N GLY A 116 -3.54 -18.90 3.44
CA GLY A 116 -3.30 -18.15 4.66
C GLY A 116 -4.17 -16.90 4.74
N TYR A 117 -4.18 -16.29 5.92
CA TYR A 117 -4.95 -15.08 6.20
C TYR A 117 -4.10 -14.07 6.96
N ILE A 118 -4.21 -12.80 6.58
CA ILE A 118 -3.73 -11.67 7.36
C ILE A 118 -4.96 -10.95 7.91
N VAL A 119 -4.97 -10.65 9.20
CA VAL A 119 -6.09 -9.96 9.85
C VAL A 119 -5.63 -8.58 10.34
N VAL A 120 -6.28 -7.52 9.87
CA VAL A 120 -5.91 -6.14 10.17
C VAL A 120 -7.09 -5.41 10.82
N GLY A 121 -6.92 -4.95 12.05
CA GLY A 121 -7.92 -4.16 12.76
C GLY A 121 -7.74 -2.66 12.53
N HIS A 122 -8.86 -1.94 12.42
CA HIS A 122 -8.90 -0.50 12.24
C HIS A 122 -9.88 0.15 13.21
N THR A 123 -9.66 1.41 13.53
CA THR A 123 -10.56 2.25 14.30
C THR A 123 -10.86 3.55 13.53
N ASP A 124 -11.84 4.29 14.01
CA ASP A 124 -11.96 5.70 13.69
C ASP A 124 -10.93 6.54 14.49
N ASN A 125 -10.96 7.85 14.33
CA ASN A 125 -10.05 8.77 15.02
C ASN A 125 -10.59 9.28 16.36
N VAL A 126 -11.62 8.66 16.92
CA VAL A 126 -12.16 9.08 18.23
C VAL A 126 -11.35 8.45 19.35
N GLY A 127 -10.84 9.28 20.26
CA GLY A 127 -10.06 8.86 21.41
C GLY A 127 -8.55 8.99 21.23
N ALA A 128 -7.80 8.43 22.16
CA ALA A 128 -6.34 8.47 22.10
C ALA A 128 -5.79 7.47 21.08
N ALA A 129 -4.83 7.88 20.25
CA ALA A 129 -4.20 7.03 19.24
C ALA A 129 -3.62 5.73 19.83
N SER A 130 -3.04 5.79 21.04
CA SER A 130 -2.53 4.60 21.72
C SER A 130 -3.63 3.64 22.17
N PHE A 131 -4.82 4.14 22.51
CA PHE A 131 -5.98 3.31 22.78
C PHE A 131 -6.50 2.66 21.50
N ASN A 132 -6.64 3.46 20.43
CA ASN A 132 -7.07 2.99 19.12
C ASN A 132 -6.14 1.91 18.56
N GLN A 133 -4.82 2.09 18.75
CA GLN A 133 -3.84 1.07 18.37
C GLN A 133 -4.10 -0.25 19.08
N ARG A 134 -4.18 -0.24 20.42
CA ARG A 134 -4.43 -1.47 21.20
C ARG A 134 -5.78 -2.11 20.90
N LEU A 135 -6.83 -1.31 20.75
CA LEU A 135 -8.19 -1.81 20.46
C LEU A 135 -8.21 -2.51 19.08
N SER A 136 -7.56 -1.93 18.08
CA SER A 136 -7.46 -2.54 16.75
C SER A 136 -6.70 -3.87 16.76
N GLU A 137 -5.59 -3.96 17.51
CA GLU A 137 -4.83 -5.21 17.70
C GLU A 137 -5.66 -6.28 18.42
N GLN A 138 -6.38 -5.91 19.47
CA GLN A 138 -7.25 -6.83 20.21
C GLN A 138 -8.39 -7.37 19.34
N ARG A 139 -9.01 -6.52 18.51
CA ARG A 139 -10.06 -6.93 17.58
C ARG A 139 -9.53 -7.87 16.51
N ALA A 140 -8.38 -7.53 15.90
CA ALA A 140 -7.72 -8.41 14.94
C ALA A 140 -7.39 -9.77 15.55
N SER A 141 -6.85 -9.79 16.78
CA SER A 141 -6.53 -11.02 17.50
C SER A 141 -7.77 -11.86 17.81
N ALA A 142 -8.89 -11.22 18.17
CA ALA A 142 -10.15 -11.94 18.44
C ALA A 142 -10.70 -12.60 17.17
N VAL A 143 -10.66 -11.91 16.02
CA VAL A 143 -11.07 -12.46 14.72
C VAL A 143 -10.12 -13.60 14.31
N ALA A 144 -8.82 -13.42 14.45
CA ALA A 144 -7.80 -14.41 14.12
C ALA A 144 -7.98 -15.70 14.94
N ALA A 145 -8.25 -15.60 16.24
CA ALA A 145 -8.51 -16.74 17.10
C ALA A 145 -9.75 -17.55 16.66
N ILE A 146 -10.80 -16.87 16.18
CA ILE A 146 -11.97 -17.54 15.60
C ILE A 146 -11.61 -18.23 14.29
N GLY A 147 -10.84 -17.58 13.40
CA GLY A 147 -10.35 -18.19 12.18
C GLY A 147 -9.53 -19.44 12.44
N GLN A 148 -8.58 -19.38 13.36
CA GLN A 148 -7.78 -20.54 13.78
C GLN A 148 -8.66 -21.68 14.32
N SER A 149 -9.71 -21.36 15.09
CA SER A 149 -10.67 -22.36 15.58
C SER A 149 -11.51 -23.01 14.45
N ALA A 150 -11.60 -22.34 13.29
CA ALA A 150 -12.23 -22.87 12.08
C ALA A 150 -11.26 -23.66 11.18
N GLY A 151 -9.97 -23.76 11.56
CA GLY A 151 -8.92 -24.41 10.77
C GLY A 151 -8.19 -23.47 9.81
N ALA A 152 -8.44 -22.14 9.86
CA ALA A 152 -7.77 -21.17 9.02
C ALA A 152 -6.32 -20.94 9.48
N GLN A 153 -5.39 -20.89 8.53
CA GLN A 153 -4.01 -20.55 8.83
C GLN A 153 -3.84 -19.01 8.84
N VAL A 154 -3.85 -18.41 10.02
CA VAL A 154 -3.57 -16.98 10.16
C VAL A 154 -2.05 -16.78 10.23
N VAL A 155 -1.52 -16.10 9.21
CA VAL A 155 -0.07 -15.88 9.04
C VAL A 155 0.38 -14.57 9.65
N ASP A 156 -0.53 -13.59 9.81
CA ASP A 156 -0.19 -12.30 10.40
C ASP A 156 -1.41 -11.62 11.02
N ILE A 157 -1.19 -10.86 12.11
CA ILE A 157 -2.22 -10.13 12.86
C ILE A 157 -1.70 -8.74 13.15
N ARG A 158 -2.45 -7.71 12.74
CA ARG A 158 -2.03 -6.32 12.90
C ARG A 158 -3.14 -5.43 13.43
N GLY A 159 -2.75 -4.42 14.20
CA GLY A 159 -3.58 -3.26 14.47
C GLY A 159 -3.06 -2.06 13.69
N ALA A 160 -3.88 -1.47 12.86
CA ALA A 160 -3.58 -0.22 12.17
C ALA A 160 -4.05 1.01 12.98
N GLY A 161 -4.90 0.81 13.98
CA GLY A 161 -5.51 1.93 14.71
C GLY A 161 -6.29 2.82 13.75
N GLU A 162 -6.12 4.13 13.89
CA GLU A 162 -6.74 5.17 13.06
C GLU A 162 -5.92 5.57 11.83
N ARG A 163 -4.74 4.94 11.61
CA ARG A 163 -3.76 5.39 10.60
C ARG A 163 -4.13 5.08 9.16
N GLN A 164 -5.07 4.18 8.95
CA GLN A 164 -5.49 3.76 7.60
C GLN A 164 -7.01 3.92 7.43
N PRO A 165 -7.50 5.16 7.37
CA PRO A 165 -8.92 5.41 7.19
C PRO A 165 -9.37 5.02 5.76
N LEU A 166 -10.51 4.34 5.66
CA LEU A 166 -11.18 4.02 4.41
C LEU A 166 -12.06 5.19 3.94
N ALA A 167 -12.65 5.90 4.89
CA ALA A 167 -13.55 7.01 4.65
C ALA A 167 -13.23 8.21 5.56
N SER A 168 -13.88 9.35 5.31
CA SER A 168 -13.66 10.56 6.09
C SER A 168 -14.11 10.41 7.54
N ASN A 169 -13.23 10.69 8.48
CA ASN A 169 -13.55 10.72 9.91
C ASN A 169 -14.43 11.91 10.33
N ALA A 170 -14.66 12.88 9.45
CA ALA A 170 -15.51 14.03 9.74
C ALA A 170 -17.00 13.66 9.90
N THR A 171 -17.45 12.58 9.25
CA THR A 171 -18.83 12.13 9.28
C THR A 171 -19.02 10.91 10.19
N ALA A 172 -20.20 10.77 10.80
CA ALA A 172 -20.52 9.58 11.59
C ALA A 172 -20.49 8.30 10.76
N GLN A 173 -20.95 8.37 9.50
CA GLN A 173 -20.92 7.26 8.56
C GLN A 173 -19.49 6.85 8.22
N GLY A 174 -18.63 7.78 7.85
CA GLY A 174 -17.24 7.47 7.53
C GLY A 174 -16.47 6.92 8.72
N ARG A 175 -16.75 7.41 9.94
CA ARG A 175 -16.20 6.79 11.15
C ARG A 175 -16.67 5.35 11.35
N ALA A 176 -17.95 5.05 11.05
CA ALA A 176 -18.45 3.68 11.11
C ALA A 176 -17.75 2.78 10.09
N GLU A 177 -17.50 3.27 8.88
CA GLU A 177 -16.75 2.56 7.83
C GLU A 177 -15.29 2.32 8.23
N ASN A 178 -14.68 3.24 8.96
CA ASN A 178 -13.31 3.10 9.46
C ASN A 178 -13.20 2.08 10.60
N ARG A 179 -14.25 1.88 11.40
CA ARG A 179 -14.27 0.85 12.45
C ARG A 179 -14.51 -0.53 11.84
N ARG A 180 -13.45 -1.17 11.37
CA ARG A 180 -13.53 -2.45 10.67
C ARG A 180 -12.37 -3.38 11.04
N VAL A 181 -12.53 -4.63 10.67
CA VAL A 181 -11.44 -5.61 10.60
C VAL A 181 -11.40 -6.14 9.18
N ASP A 182 -10.27 -5.99 8.52
CA ASP A 182 -10.02 -6.52 7.20
C ASP A 182 -9.35 -7.88 7.29
N ILE A 183 -9.83 -8.83 6.50
CA ILE A 183 -9.26 -10.15 6.36
C ILE A 183 -8.72 -10.27 4.94
N VAL A 184 -7.42 -10.40 4.79
CA VAL A 184 -6.73 -10.53 3.51
C VAL A 184 -6.42 -11.99 3.29
N CYS A 185 -6.89 -12.54 2.18
CA CYS A 185 -6.57 -13.90 1.76
C CYS A 185 -5.19 -13.95 1.09
N VAL A 186 -4.38 -14.92 1.49
CA VAL A 186 -3.08 -15.22 0.88
C VAL A 186 -3.24 -16.54 0.10
N ASN A 187 -2.92 -16.51 -1.18
CA ASN A 187 -2.98 -17.64 -2.10
C ASN A 187 -1.60 -18.00 -2.65
#